data_e63f853806c1ab68b97198216d6a25a3
#
_entry.id   e63f853806c1ab68b97198216d6a25a3
#
_cell.length_a   1.000
_cell.length_b   1.000
_cell.length_c   1.000
_cell.angle_alpha   90.00
_cell.angle_beta   90.00
_cell.angle_gamma   90.00
#
_symmetry.space_group_name_H-M   'P 1'
#
loop_
_entity.id
_entity.type
_entity.pdbx_description
1 polymer ?
#
loop_
_entity_poly.entity_id
_entity_poly.type
_entity_poly.pdbx_seq_one_letter_code
_entity_poly.pdbx_strand_id
1 'polypeptide(L)'
;MVETFGKYGFPDGKRYNSFVGYFKRKYGERLQKIVLDAGFTCPNRDGKVGRGGCTYCDNAAFHPSYSTAGKSLHQQMDEGIEFHKVRYRTTEHYLAYFQSFSNTYAPLERLKSLYEEALAHPQVVGIVIGTRPDCVDEEKLDYLADLASGKVLKGWSRRLAGPSDDAQNQAGLSDDSRDASGLRTAPIVIVEYGIESCYDSTLGRINRGHDFETACRAVRMTAERGIDVGAHFILGLPGESKQMMLDSCRLINGLPLRSVKFHQLQIVKGTRMEQEYAEVPQDFERFSLDEYLDFFVDMLERLRPDLFIERFVGEVPPRFVNETPWGLIRNVELLRLLEQRLEARGTWQGRLVRESDRQ
;
A
#
# COMPACT_ATOMS: atom_id res chain seq x y z
N MET A 1 -9.85 29.47 11.41
CA MET A 1 -9.35 28.84 10.18
C MET A 1 -9.67 27.35 10.18
N VAL A 2 -10.97 26.99 10.11
CA VAL A 2 -11.47 25.58 10.18
C VAL A 2 -12.28 25.23 8.92
N GLU A 3 -12.27 26.07 7.89
CA GLU A 3 -13.19 25.95 6.74
C GLU A 3 -12.65 25.16 5.52
N THR A 4 -11.41 24.70 5.52
CA THR A 4 -10.82 24.00 4.36
C THR A 4 -10.86 22.47 4.44
N PHE A 5 -11.17 21.93 5.57
CA PHE A 5 -11.46 20.50 5.73
C PHE A 5 -12.98 20.35 5.79
N GLY A 6 -13.61 19.73 4.82
CA GLY A 6 -15.05 19.52 4.81
C GLY A 6 -15.62 19.20 6.22
N LYS A 7 -16.93 19.14 6.40
CA LYS A 7 -17.64 18.97 7.69
C LYS A 7 -16.98 17.99 8.69
N TYR A 8 -16.11 17.08 8.22
CA TYR A 8 -15.43 16.03 9.01
C TYR A 8 -13.90 16.15 9.03
N GLY A 9 -13.33 17.26 8.55
CA GLY A 9 -11.89 17.49 8.55
C GLY A 9 -11.13 16.79 7.41
N PHE A 10 -11.81 16.17 6.44
CA PHE A 10 -11.16 15.53 5.29
C PHE A 10 -11.49 16.29 4.01
N PRO A 11 -10.49 16.46 3.13
CA PRO A 11 -10.69 17.05 1.81
C PRO A 11 -11.57 16.14 0.94
N ASP A 12 -12.09 16.70 -0.13
CA ASP A 12 -12.98 16.02 -1.08
C ASP A 12 -14.36 15.63 -0.50
N GLY A 13 -14.78 16.20 0.65
CA GLY A 13 -16.04 15.89 1.31
C GLY A 13 -16.18 14.46 1.83
N LYS A 14 -15.08 13.69 1.82
CA LYS A 14 -15.04 12.31 2.33
C LYS A 14 -15.05 12.29 3.86
N ARG A 15 -15.38 11.11 4.40
CA ARG A 15 -15.38 10.85 5.85
C ARG A 15 -14.13 10.07 6.29
N TYR A 16 -13.15 9.93 5.40
CA TYR A 16 -11.85 9.31 5.64
C TYR A 16 -10.77 9.93 4.74
N ASN A 17 -9.51 9.78 5.13
CA ASN A 17 -8.37 10.33 4.43
C ASN A 17 -7.96 9.41 3.26
N SER A 18 -8.37 9.74 2.05
CA SER A 18 -8.12 8.91 0.89
C SER A 18 -6.74 9.15 0.29
N PHE A 19 -6.03 8.07 -0.08
CA PHE A 19 -4.73 8.14 -0.74
C PHE A 19 -4.80 8.88 -2.09
N VAL A 20 -5.89 8.73 -2.83
CA VAL A 20 -6.10 9.47 -4.08
C VAL A 20 -6.24 10.97 -3.81
N GLY A 21 -6.96 11.35 -2.75
CA GLY A 21 -7.09 12.73 -2.32
C GLY A 21 -5.75 13.34 -1.90
N TYR A 22 -4.89 12.56 -1.22
CA TYR A 22 -3.53 12.98 -0.86
C TYR A 22 -2.71 13.37 -2.09
N PHE A 23 -2.65 12.51 -3.11
CA PHE A 23 -1.88 12.81 -4.32
C PHE A 23 -2.41 14.04 -5.07
N LYS A 24 -3.72 14.17 -5.18
CA LYS A 24 -4.33 15.35 -5.81
C LYS A 24 -3.97 16.65 -5.08
N ARG A 25 -3.94 16.62 -3.74
CA ARG A 25 -3.57 17.80 -2.96
C ARG A 25 -2.09 18.13 -3.08
N LYS A 26 -1.23 17.13 -2.88
CA LYS A 26 0.22 17.31 -2.83
C LYS A 26 0.83 17.58 -4.21
N TYR A 27 0.32 16.92 -5.24
CA TYR A 27 0.91 16.93 -6.58
C TYR A 27 0.00 17.56 -7.65
N GLY A 28 -1.23 17.95 -7.28
CA GLY A 28 -2.22 18.56 -8.18
C GLY A 28 -2.94 17.59 -9.09
N GLU A 29 -2.56 16.31 -9.07
CA GLU A 29 -3.12 15.30 -9.94
C GLU A 29 -3.21 13.92 -9.26
N ARG A 30 -4.01 13.04 -9.86
CA ARG A 30 -4.02 11.62 -9.49
C ARG A 30 -2.83 10.93 -10.11
N LEU A 31 -2.03 10.24 -9.29
CA LEU A 31 -0.99 9.35 -9.78
C LEU A 31 -1.50 7.90 -9.79
N GLN A 32 -1.25 7.19 -10.88
CA GLN A 32 -1.64 5.79 -11.03
C GLN A 32 -0.41 4.90 -10.89
N LYS A 33 -0.53 3.82 -10.10
CA LYS A 33 0.53 2.81 -9.97
C LYS A 33 0.49 1.85 -11.16
N ILE A 34 1.63 1.63 -11.81
CA ILE A 34 1.85 0.58 -12.79
C ILE A 34 2.65 -0.54 -12.15
N VAL A 35 2.05 -1.70 -12.07
CA VAL A 35 2.67 -2.89 -11.45
C VAL A 35 3.81 -3.41 -12.32
N LEU A 36 4.96 -3.64 -11.72
CA LEU A 36 6.15 -4.19 -12.36
C LEU A 36 6.60 -5.50 -11.69
N ASP A 37 7.04 -6.43 -12.50
CA ASP A 37 7.78 -7.61 -12.09
C ASP A 37 9.22 -7.51 -12.59
N ALA A 38 10.15 -7.22 -11.70
CA ALA A 38 11.57 -7.05 -12.00
C ALA A 38 12.39 -8.34 -11.76
N GLY A 39 11.73 -9.49 -11.69
CA GLY A 39 12.37 -10.80 -11.52
C GLY A 39 13.03 -10.99 -10.15
N PHE A 40 12.49 -10.38 -9.10
CA PHE A 40 12.91 -10.64 -7.73
C PHE A 40 12.42 -12.01 -7.24
N THR A 41 12.97 -12.46 -6.13
CA THR A 41 12.48 -13.61 -5.36
C THR A 41 12.12 -13.18 -3.93
N CYS A 42 11.86 -14.17 -3.08
CA CYS A 42 11.52 -13.93 -1.67
C CYS A 42 12.37 -14.87 -0.79
N PRO A 43 13.03 -14.36 0.28
CA PRO A 43 13.86 -15.18 1.16
C PRO A 43 13.07 -16.27 1.89
N ASN A 44 11.74 -16.12 1.97
CA ASN A 44 10.83 -17.11 2.51
C ASN A 44 10.46 -18.23 1.50
N ARG A 45 10.99 -18.16 0.25
CA ARG A 45 10.80 -19.17 -0.80
C ARG A 45 12.08 -19.86 -1.20
N ASP A 46 13.19 -19.13 -1.27
CA ASP A 46 14.50 -19.64 -1.74
C ASP A 46 15.30 -20.37 -0.66
N GLY A 47 14.83 -20.40 0.58
CA GLY A 47 15.41 -21.13 1.68
C GLY A 47 16.33 -20.32 2.59
N LYS A 48 16.50 -19.02 2.36
CA LYS A 48 17.32 -18.17 3.23
C LYS A 48 16.66 -17.92 4.59
N VAL A 49 15.35 -17.65 4.62
CA VAL A 49 14.53 -17.48 5.81
C VAL A 49 13.59 -18.68 5.97
N GLY A 50 12.94 -19.10 4.90
CA GLY A 50 11.99 -20.20 4.88
C GLY A 50 11.85 -20.82 3.49
N ARG A 51 11.05 -21.88 3.40
CA ARG A 51 10.72 -22.55 2.13
C ARG A 51 9.22 -22.54 1.89
N GLY A 52 8.81 -22.47 0.64
CA GLY A 52 7.41 -22.53 0.21
C GLY A 52 6.64 -21.21 0.32
N GLY A 53 7.20 -20.18 0.97
CA GLY A 53 6.56 -18.87 1.14
C GLY A 53 5.50 -18.84 2.24
N CYS A 54 4.80 -17.71 2.35
CA CYS A 54 3.65 -17.56 3.23
C CYS A 54 2.51 -18.48 2.77
N THR A 55 1.69 -18.96 3.72
CA THR A 55 0.66 -19.98 3.44
C THR A 55 -0.40 -19.52 2.43
N TYR A 56 -0.67 -18.21 2.37
CA TYR A 56 -1.68 -17.58 1.50
C TYR A 56 -1.13 -17.12 0.14
N CYS A 57 0.20 -17.16 -0.07
CA CYS A 57 0.83 -16.42 -1.15
C CYS A 57 0.88 -17.19 -2.47
N ASP A 58 0.14 -16.68 -3.45
CA ASP A 58 0.33 -16.98 -4.87
C ASP A 58 0.46 -15.66 -5.66
N ASN A 59 1.67 -15.35 -6.12
CA ASN A 59 1.91 -14.12 -6.87
C ASN A 59 1.13 -14.05 -8.18
N ALA A 60 0.86 -15.20 -8.84
CA ALA A 60 0.11 -15.22 -10.09
C ALA A 60 -1.32 -14.71 -9.94
N ALA A 61 -1.91 -14.82 -8.74
CA ALA A 61 -3.25 -14.34 -8.45
C ALA A 61 -3.37 -12.80 -8.39
N PHE A 62 -2.24 -12.10 -8.24
CA PHE A 62 -2.21 -10.66 -7.96
C PHE A 62 -1.53 -9.82 -9.05
N HIS A 63 -1.08 -10.45 -10.13
CA HIS A 63 -0.41 -9.76 -11.23
C HIS A 63 -1.40 -9.37 -12.35
N PRO A 64 -1.34 -8.14 -12.87
CA PRO A 64 -1.97 -7.83 -14.13
C PRO A 64 -1.26 -8.55 -15.28
N SER A 65 -1.98 -8.80 -16.37
CA SER A 65 -1.49 -9.60 -17.50
C SER A 65 -0.25 -9.02 -18.21
N TYR A 66 -0.01 -7.73 -18.09
CA TYR A 66 1.14 -7.06 -18.69
C TYR A 66 2.42 -7.20 -17.86
N SER A 67 2.30 -7.44 -16.54
CA SER A 67 3.43 -7.49 -15.60
C SER A 67 3.99 -8.91 -15.53
N THR A 68 5.09 -9.15 -16.20
CA THR A 68 5.80 -10.44 -16.19
C THR A 68 7.32 -10.25 -16.27
N ALA A 69 8.08 -11.03 -15.50
CA ALA A 69 9.55 -10.97 -15.45
C ALA A 69 10.27 -11.22 -16.79
N GLY A 70 9.56 -11.79 -17.77
CA GLY A 70 10.10 -12.01 -19.12
C GLY A 70 10.13 -10.77 -20.02
N LYS A 71 9.53 -9.66 -19.59
CA LYS A 71 9.50 -8.38 -20.31
C LYS A 71 10.45 -7.37 -19.67
N SER A 72 11.01 -6.44 -20.46
CA SER A 72 11.75 -5.30 -19.91
C SER A 72 10.82 -4.41 -19.05
N LEU A 73 11.38 -3.63 -18.13
CA LEU A 73 10.60 -2.70 -17.33
C LEU A 73 9.88 -1.67 -18.20
N HIS A 74 10.56 -1.15 -19.24
CA HIS A 74 9.94 -0.21 -20.19
C HIS A 74 8.75 -0.83 -20.90
N GLN A 75 8.84 -2.05 -21.38
CA GLN A 75 7.72 -2.74 -22.02
C GLN A 75 6.54 -2.93 -21.05
N GLN A 76 6.81 -3.34 -19.80
CA GLN A 76 5.76 -3.47 -18.78
C GLN A 76 5.11 -2.12 -18.47
N MET A 77 5.89 -1.02 -18.44
CA MET A 77 5.34 0.33 -18.21
C MET A 77 4.47 0.78 -19.38
N ASP A 78 4.92 0.64 -20.64
CA ASP A 78 4.14 1.02 -21.81
C ASP A 78 2.82 0.25 -21.90
N GLU A 79 2.87 -1.08 -21.76
CA GLU A 79 1.68 -1.93 -21.77
C GLU A 79 0.76 -1.62 -20.55
N GLY A 80 1.34 -1.32 -19.39
CA GLY A 80 0.59 -0.91 -18.21
C GLY A 80 -0.12 0.43 -18.37
N ILE A 81 0.52 1.40 -19.02
CA ILE A 81 -0.09 2.69 -19.35
C ILE A 81 -1.28 2.48 -20.28
N GLU A 82 -1.13 1.71 -21.34
CA GLU A 82 -2.23 1.41 -22.26
C GLU A 82 -3.36 0.66 -21.56
N PHE A 83 -3.06 -0.33 -20.72
CA PHE A 83 -4.04 -1.05 -19.92
C PHE A 83 -4.87 -0.10 -19.04
N HIS A 84 -4.21 0.89 -18.41
CA HIS A 84 -4.88 1.85 -17.52
C HIS A 84 -5.69 2.88 -18.30
N LYS A 85 -5.26 3.33 -19.48
CA LYS A 85 -6.03 4.22 -20.36
C LYS A 85 -7.38 3.62 -20.74
N VAL A 86 -7.41 2.33 -21.02
CA VAL A 86 -8.66 1.62 -21.41
C VAL A 86 -9.58 1.38 -20.21
N ARG A 87 -9.02 1.11 -19.02
CA ARG A 87 -9.78 0.59 -17.87
C ARG A 87 -10.16 1.65 -16.85
N TYR A 88 -9.40 2.74 -16.77
CA TYR A 88 -9.55 3.79 -15.77
C TYR A 88 -9.52 5.18 -16.42
N ARG A 89 -9.71 6.22 -15.58
CA ARG A 89 -9.52 7.59 -16.05
C ARG A 89 -8.06 7.82 -16.39
N THR A 90 -7.81 8.46 -17.54
CA THR A 90 -6.47 8.83 -17.97
C THR A 90 -5.79 9.73 -16.95
N THR A 91 -4.50 9.47 -16.72
CA THR A 91 -3.56 10.36 -16.03
C THR A 91 -2.34 10.51 -16.92
N GLU A 92 -1.61 11.60 -16.76
CA GLU A 92 -0.39 11.86 -17.53
C GLU A 92 0.84 11.24 -16.87
N HIS A 93 0.78 11.03 -15.54
CA HIS A 93 1.92 10.59 -14.76
C HIS A 93 1.61 9.35 -13.92
N TYR A 94 2.64 8.54 -13.76
CA TYR A 94 2.55 7.22 -13.14
C TYR A 94 3.62 7.01 -12.08
N LEU A 95 3.35 6.10 -11.16
CA LEU A 95 4.32 5.53 -10.23
C LEU A 95 4.67 4.11 -10.68
N ALA A 96 5.94 3.82 -10.88
CA ALA A 96 6.42 2.47 -11.16
C ALA A 96 6.34 1.64 -9.86
N TYR A 97 5.47 0.64 -9.82
CA TYR A 97 5.20 -0.14 -8.61
C TYR A 97 5.83 -1.52 -8.71
N PHE A 98 6.97 -1.70 -8.09
CA PHE A 98 7.61 -2.98 -7.89
C PHE A 98 6.83 -3.78 -6.86
N GLN A 99 5.99 -4.72 -7.30
CA GLN A 99 5.03 -5.42 -6.43
C GLN A 99 5.38 -6.88 -6.20
N SER A 100 5.91 -7.56 -7.21
CA SER A 100 6.13 -9.01 -7.17
C SER A 100 7.24 -9.40 -6.21
N PHE A 101 6.94 -10.30 -5.26
CA PHE A 101 7.90 -10.80 -4.28
C PHE A 101 8.44 -9.74 -3.30
N SER A 102 9.79 -9.68 -3.12
CA SER A 102 10.45 -8.75 -2.17
C SER A 102 11.44 -7.89 -2.93
N ASN A 103 11.04 -6.68 -3.24
CA ASN A 103 11.72 -5.86 -4.24
C ASN A 103 12.94 -5.08 -3.71
N THR A 104 13.36 -5.33 -2.47
CA THR A 104 14.65 -4.92 -1.90
C THR A 104 15.57 -6.12 -1.64
N TYR A 105 15.13 -7.33 -2.01
CA TYR A 105 15.89 -8.56 -1.79
C TYR A 105 16.84 -8.83 -2.94
N ALA A 106 17.85 -8.00 -3.07
CA ALA A 106 18.94 -8.11 -4.03
C ALA A 106 20.16 -7.27 -3.56
N PRO A 107 21.35 -7.45 -4.17
CA PRO A 107 22.45 -6.53 -3.98
C PRO A 107 22.09 -5.10 -4.38
N LEU A 108 22.64 -4.10 -3.67
CA LEU A 108 22.29 -2.69 -3.87
C LEU A 108 22.49 -2.22 -5.31
N GLU A 109 23.55 -2.62 -5.99
CA GLU A 109 23.83 -2.23 -7.39
C GLU A 109 22.73 -2.70 -8.37
N ARG A 110 22.16 -3.88 -8.13
CA ARG A 110 20.99 -4.34 -8.91
C ARG A 110 19.75 -3.48 -8.63
N LEU A 111 19.53 -3.11 -7.37
CA LEU A 111 18.41 -2.25 -7.00
C LEU A 111 18.52 -0.88 -7.67
N LYS A 112 19.71 -0.26 -7.62
CA LYS A 112 20.01 1.00 -8.29
C LYS A 112 19.67 0.92 -9.78
N SER A 113 20.23 -0.08 -10.49
CA SER A 113 19.98 -0.25 -11.92
C SER A 113 18.49 -0.33 -12.25
N LEU A 114 17.72 -1.14 -11.53
CA LEU A 114 16.28 -1.34 -11.80
C LEU A 114 15.42 -0.10 -11.48
N TYR A 115 15.71 0.57 -10.36
CA TYR A 115 14.93 1.76 -9.96
C TYR A 115 15.23 2.95 -10.85
N GLU A 116 16.49 3.15 -11.22
CA GLU A 116 16.91 4.21 -12.14
C GLU A 116 16.38 3.97 -13.56
N GLU A 117 16.38 2.71 -14.04
CA GLU A 117 15.75 2.31 -15.31
C GLU A 117 14.26 2.69 -15.32
N ALA A 118 13.52 2.35 -14.26
CA ALA A 118 12.11 2.70 -14.17
C ALA A 118 11.88 4.22 -14.14
N LEU A 119 12.72 4.98 -13.45
CA LEU A 119 12.65 6.44 -13.36
C LEU A 119 13.10 7.16 -14.64
N ALA A 120 13.79 6.47 -15.55
CA ALA A 120 14.14 7.00 -16.86
C ALA A 120 12.91 7.15 -17.78
N HIS A 121 11.84 6.37 -17.55
CA HIS A 121 10.63 6.47 -18.36
C HIS A 121 9.96 7.84 -18.22
N PRO A 122 9.62 8.53 -19.35
CA PRO A 122 9.20 9.95 -19.34
C PRO A 122 7.92 10.24 -18.54
N GLN A 123 7.00 9.29 -18.47
CA GLN A 123 5.73 9.45 -17.73
C GLN A 123 5.81 8.94 -16.28
N VAL A 124 6.97 8.41 -15.83
CA VAL A 124 7.17 7.96 -14.47
C VAL A 124 7.73 9.09 -13.62
N VAL A 125 7.04 9.41 -12.53
CA VAL A 125 7.38 10.49 -11.59
C VAL A 125 7.86 9.99 -10.24
N GLY A 126 7.89 8.66 -10.07
CA GLY A 126 8.34 8.04 -8.82
C GLY A 126 8.21 6.53 -8.85
N ILE A 127 8.70 5.93 -7.78
CA ILE A 127 8.66 4.48 -7.55
C ILE A 127 7.94 4.14 -6.26
N VAL A 128 7.26 3.01 -6.26
CA VAL A 128 6.70 2.36 -5.08
C VAL A 128 7.32 0.98 -4.97
N ILE A 129 7.86 0.65 -3.82
CA ILE A 129 8.63 -0.57 -3.61
C ILE A 129 7.90 -1.44 -2.58
N GLY A 130 7.18 -2.47 -3.06
CA GLY A 130 6.57 -3.48 -2.22
C GLY A 130 7.63 -4.47 -1.75
N THR A 131 7.82 -4.60 -0.45
CA THR A 131 8.86 -5.49 0.10
C THR A 131 8.49 -6.07 1.45
N ARG A 132 9.35 -6.97 1.94
CA ARG A 132 9.29 -7.52 3.30
C ARG A 132 10.08 -6.63 4.26
N PRO A 133 9.64 -6.52 5.53
CA PRO A 133 10.38 -5.74 6.54
C PRO A 133 11.80 -6.25 6.80
N ASP A 134 12.03 -7.56 6.70
CA ASP A 134 13.32 -8.22 6.90
C ASP A 134 14.26 -8.19 5.67
N CYS A 135 13.87 -7.47 4.62
CA CYS A 135 14.66 -7.34 3.36
C CYS A 135 15.27 -5.94 3.17
N VAL A 136 15.25 -5.09 4.19
CA VAL A 136 15.88 -3.77 4.17
C VAL A 136 17.03 -3.70 5.15
N ASP A 137 17.98 -2.84 4.86
CA ASP A 137 19.12 -2.48 5.71
C ASP A 137 19.43 -0.98 5.54
N GLU A 138 20.34 -0.45 6.35
CA GLU A 138 20.71 0.96 6.34
C GLU A 138 21.21 1.41 4.96
N GLU A 139 22.07 0.64 4.32
CA GLU A 139 22.67 0.99 3.02
C GLU A 139 21.61 1.16 1.93
N LYS A 140 20.63 0.26 1.86
CA LYS A 140 19.52 0.34 0.91
C LYS A 140 18.60 1.52 1.20
N LEU A 141 18.29 1.76 2.48
CA LEU A 141 17.43 2.87 2.87
C LEU A 141 18.12 4.22 2.68
N ASP A 142 19.42 4.32 2.91
CA ASP A 142 20.20 5.53 2.64
C ASP A 142 20.21 5.86 1.13
N TYR A 143 20.39 4.85 0.28
CA TYR A 143 20.26 5.03 -1.17
C TYR A 143 18.86 5.52 -1.56
N LEU A 144 17.80 4.93 -1.01
CA LEU A 144 16.42 5.34 -1.31
C LEU A 144 16.14 6.78 -0.82
N ALA A 145 16.71 7.20 0.30
CA ALA A 145 16.63 8.57 0.79
C ALA A 145 17.37 9.56 -0.13
N ASP A 146 18.56 9.20 -0.60
CA ASP A 146 19.32 9.99 -1.57
C ASP A 146 18.59 10.07 -2.92
N LEU A 147 17.91 8.99 -3.33
CA LEU A 147 17.06 9.00 -4.50
C LEU A 147 15.85 9.95 -4.32
N ALA A 148 15.15 9.85 -3.18
CA ALA A 148 14.00 10.70 -2.85
C ALA A 148 14.34 12.18 -2.71
N SER A 149 15.59 12.50 -2.35
CA SER A 149 16.09 13.89 -2.25
C SER A 149 16.70 14.44 -3.55
N GLY A 150 16.73 13.63 -4.63
CA GLY A 150 17.29 14.04 -5.93
C GLY A 150 18.81 14.05 -6.01
N LYS A 151 19.52 13.59 -4.98
CA LYS A 151 21.00 13.57 -4.98
C LYS A 151 21.59 12.57 -5.98
N VAL A 152 20.89 11.48 -6.28
CA VAL A 152 21.38 10.39 -7.16
C VAL A 152 21.16 10.73 -8.63
N LEU A 153 19.97 11.16 -9.01
CA LEU A 153 19.57 11.38 -10.39
C LEU A 153 19.80 12.84 -10.81
N LYS A 154 21.03 13.22 -11.04
CA LYS A 154 21.37 14.59 -11.48
C LYS A 154 20.67 14.94 -12.80
N GLY A 155 19.95 16.07 -12.81
CA GLY A 155 19.22 16.55 -13.98
C GLY A 155 17.87 15.84 -14.21
N TRP A 156 17.46 14.92 -13.38
CA TRP A 156 16.11 14.37 -13.44
C TRP A 156 15.10 15.45 -13.04
N SER A 157 14.09 15.62 -13.87
CA SER A 157 13.00 16.54 -13.57
C SER A 157 11.69 16.10 -14.21
N ARG A 158 10.57 16.44 -13.58
CA ARG A 158 9.22 16.16 -14.09
C ARG A 158 8.29 17.32 -13.79
N ARG A 159 7.38 17.59 -14.70
CA ARG A 159 6.33 18.60 -14.51
C ARG A 159 5.09 17.93 -13.93
N LEU A 160 4.72 18.31 -12.71
CA LEU A 160 3.44 17.98 -12.07
C LEU A 160 2.67 19.28 -11.84
N ALA A 161 1.35 19.23 -11.78
CA ALA A 161 0.51 20.42 -11.58
C ALA A 161 0.82 21.20 -10.29
N GLY A 162 1.37 20.50 -9.28
CA GLY A 162 1.71 21.10 -8.00
C GLY A 162 0.58 21.08 -6.98
N PRO A 163 0.89 21.37 -5.71
CA PRO A 163 -0.11 21.41 -4.65
C PRO A 163 -1.16 22.48 -4.95
N SER A 164 -2.42 22.19 -4.59
CA SER A 164 -3.48 23.18 -4.61
C SER A 164 -3.18 24.32 -3.61
N ASP A 165 -3.72 25.50 -3.85
CA ASP A 165 -3.53 26.66 -2.96
C ASP A 165 -3.91 26.32 -1.51
N ASP A 166 -4.98 25.54 -1.32
CA ASP A 166 -5.43 25.09 0.00
C ASP A 166 -4.47 24.09 0.67
N ALA A 167 -3.63 23.41 -0.11
CA ALA A 167 -2.70 22.40 0.40
C ALA A 167 -1.33 23.00 0.78
N GLN A 168 -0.95 24.15 0.21
CA GLN A 168 0.37 24.77 0.44
C GLN A 168 0.60 25.15 1.92
N ASN A 169 -0.47 25.40 2.66
CA ASN A 169 -0.41 25.77 4.08
C ASN A 169 -0.60 24.59 5.05
N GLN A 170 -0.68 23.35 4.55
CA GLN A 170 -0.86 22.17 5.38
C GLN A 170 0.47 21.45 5.63
N ALA A 171 0.80 21.22 6.91
CA ALA A 171 2.01 20.50 7.29
C ALA A 171 2.08 19.12 6.60
N GLY A 172 3.20 18.86 5.91
CA GLY A 172 3.47 17.58 5.22
C GLY A 172 2.86 17.46 3.82
N LEU A 173 2.24 18.53 3.28
CA LEU A 173 1.73 18.58 1.90
C LEU A 173 2.56 19.52 0.99
N SER A 174 3.53 20.25 1.54
CA SER A 174 4.50 20.99 0.74
C SER A 174 5.28 20.04 -0.18
N ASP A 175 5.52 20.44 -1.41
CA ASP A 175 6.40 19.73 -2.35
C ASP A 175 7.73 20.48 -2.44
N ASP A 176 8.58 20.27 -1.43
CA ASP A 176 9.88 20.93 -1.29
C ASP A 176 10.91 20.50 -2.36
N SER A 177 10.54 19.58 -3.25
CA SER A 177 11.39 19.05 -4.33
C SER A 177 11.22 19.82 -5.64
N ARG A 178 10.70 21.06 -5.62
CA ARG A 178 10.53 21.89 -6.82
C ARG A 178 11.61 22.93 -6.97
N ASP A 179 12.06 23.14 -8.21
CA ASP A 179 12.92 24.25 -8.57
C ASP A 179 12.13 25.57 -8.81
N ALA A 180 12.85 26.63 -9.10
CA ALA A 180 12.26 27.94 -9.38
C ALA A 180 11.34 27.96 -10.63
N SER A 181 11.44 26.99 -11.53
CA SER A 181 10.56 26.83 -12.70
C SER A 181 9.30 26.00 -12.38
N GLY A 182 9.15 25.52 -11.15
CA GLY A 182 8.06 24.67 -10.71
C GLY A 182 8.18 23.20 -11.15
N LEU A 183 9.34 22.80 -11.67
CA LEU A 183 9.63 21.39 -11.98
C LEU A 183 10.03 20.68 -10.72
N ARG A 184 9.51 19.47 -10.56
CA ARG A 184 9.97 18.56 -9.52
C ARG A 184 11.35 18.00 -9.89
N THR A 185 12.31 18.12 -8.99
CA THR A 185 13.73 17.74 -9.20
C THR A 185 14.13 16.44 -8.51
N ALA A 186 13.21 15.83 -7.79
CA ALA A 186 13.42 14.55 -7.12
C ALA A 186 12.22 13.61 -7.35
N PRO A 187 12.44 12.31 -7.55
CA PRO A 187 11.35 11.34 -7.73
C PRO A 187 10.57 11.13 -6.41
N ILE A 188 9.31 10.72 -6.54
CA ILE A 188 8.52 10.23 -5.43
C ILE A 188 9.02 8.82 -5.08
N VAL A 189 9.39 8.58 -3.84
CA VAL A 189 9.82 7.25 -3.36
C VAL A 189 8.92 6.84 -2.20
N ILE A 190 8.28 5.68 -2.33
CA ILE A 190 7.43 5.10 -1.30
C ILE A 190 7.87 3.66 -1.08
N VAL A 191 8.07 3.27 0.17
CA VAL A 191 8.31 1.88 0.54
C VAL A 191 7.05 1.31 1.17
N GLU A 192 6.55 0.20 0.64
CA GLU A 192 5.36 -0.49 1.14
C GLU A 192 5.75 -1.84 1.76
N TYR A 193 5.56 -1.95 3.06
CA TYR A 193 5.86 -3.19 3.77
C TYR A 193 4.65 -4.12 3.85
N GLY A 194 4.83 -5.36 3.41
CA GLY A 194 3.90 -6.43 3.74
C GLY A 194 4.08 -6.83 5.20
N ILE A 195 3.38 -6.20 6.12
CA ILE A 195 3.37 -6.54 7.54
C ILE A 195 2.43 -7.71 7.78
N GLU A 196 1.25 -7.66 7.20
CA GLU A 196 0.16 -8.62 7.12
C GLU A 196 -0.63 -8.77 8.43
N SER A 197 0.04 -8.86 9.60
CA SER A 197 -0.56 -8.94 10.92
C SER A 197 0.29 -8.21 11.96
N CYS A 198 -0.35 -7.75 13.04
CA CYS A 198 0.33 -7.21 14.22
C CYS A 198 0.61 -8.28 15.29
N TYR A 199 0.26 -9.55 15.04
CA TYR A 199 0.34 -10.64 16.02
C TYR A 199 1.34 -11.70 15.59
N ASP A 200 2.36 -11.94 16.40
CA ASP A 200 3.43 -12.90 16.11
C ASP A 200 2.90 -14.34 16.02
N SER A 201 1.87 -14.69 16.79
CA SER A 201 1.20 -15.98 16.67
C SER A 201 0.60 -16.20 15.27
N THR A 202 -0.05 -15.16 14.71
CA THR A 202 -0.58 -15.17 13.35
C THR A 202 0.54 -15.18 12.32
N LEU A 203 1.57 -14.34 12.49
CA LEU A 203 2.73 -14.30 11.60
C LEU A 203 3.45 -15.64 11.53
N GLY A 204 3.61 -16.32 12.68
CA GLY A 204 4.14 -17.69 12.73
C GLY A 204 3.25 -18.69 11.99
N ARG A 205 1.92 -18.67 12.23
CA ARG A 205 0.94 -19.57 11.61
C ARG A 205 0.92 -19.45 10.09
N ILE A 206 0.95 -18.22 9.57
CA ILE A 206 0.99 -17.98 8.11
C ILE A 206 2.37 -18.15 7.48
N ASN A 207 3.35 -18.63 8.24
CA ASN A 207 4.74 -18.79 7.79
C ASN A 207 5.33 -17.48 7.23
N ARG A 208 5.13 -16.34 7.94
CA ARG A 208 5.60 -15.04 7.46
C ARG A 208 7.13 -14.92 7.50
N GLY A 209 7.79 -15.57 8.46
CA GLY A 209 9.24 -15.65 8.60
C GLY A 209 9.90 -14.38 9.18
N HIS A 210 9.13 -13.45 9.71
CA HIS A 210 9.55 -12.34 10.57
C HIS A 210 8.44 -12.05 11.59
N ASP A 211 8.78 -11.41 12.69
CA ASP A 211 7.89 -10.94 13.74
C ASP A 211 7.42 -9.49 13.52
N PHE A 212 6.50 -9.04 14.35
CA PHE A 212 5.96 -7.67 14.26
C PHE A 212 7.01 -6.60 14.64
N GLU A 213 7.93 -6.90 15.58
CA GLU A 213 8.99 -5.96 15.95
C GLU A 213 9.95 -5.69 14.79
N THR A 214 10.28 -6.69 14.00
CA THR A 214 11.04 -6.52 12.74
C THR A 214 10.32 -5.55 11.79
N ALA A 215 8.99 -5.66 11.69
CA ALA A 215 8.20 -4.72 10.89
C ALA A 215 8.23 -3.31 11.46
N CYS A 216 8.06 -3.15 12.77
CA CYS A 216 8.13 -1.86 13.46
C CYS A 216 9.48 -1.17 13.24
N ARG A 217 10.58 -1.91 13.36
CA ARG A 217 11.94 -1.41 13.13
C ARG A 217 12.14 -0.94 11.71
N ALA A 218 11.74 -1.74 10.71
CA ALA A 218 11.86 -1.38 9.29
C ALA A 218 11.07 -0.11 8.95
N VAL A 219 9.83 0.01 9.46
CA VAL A 219 8.99 1.19 9.29
C VAL A 219 9.66 2.44 9.88
N ARG A 220 10.16 2.37 11.12
CA ARG A 220 10.84 3.50 11.78
C ARG A 220 12.10 3.91 11.04
N MET A 221 12.98 2.95 10.73
CA MET A 221 14.23 3.22 9.99
C MET A 221 13.98 3.93 8.66
N THR A 222 12.91 3.56 7.96
CA THR A 222 12.53 4.16 6.68
C THR A 222 11.95 5.56 6.85
N ALA A 223 11.05 5.74 7.81
CA ALA A 223 10.42 7.04 8.08
C ALA A 223 11.41 8.08 8.63
N GLU A 224 12.39 7.68 9.45
CA GLU A 224 13.47 8.52 9.98
C GLU A 224 14.35 9.11 8.87
N ARG A 225 14.41 8.46 7.70
CA ARG A 225 15.10 8.93 6.50
C ARG A 225 14.23 9.83 5.58
N GLY A 226 13.03 10.18 6.05
CA GLY A 226 12.10 11.03 5.29
C GLY A 226 11.42 10.34 4.10
N ILE A 227 11.48 9.01 4.02
CA ILE A 227 10.81 8.23 2.98
C ILE A 227 9.36 7.95 3.41
N ASP A 228 8.40 8.17 2.52
CA ASP A 228 7.00 7.81 2.77
C ASP A 228 6.83 6.29 2.91
N VAL A 229 6.21 5.84 4.01
CA VAL A 229 6.03 4.42 4.33
C VAL A 229 4.56 4.03 4.21
N GLY A 230 4.29 3.00 3.41
CA GLY A 230 3.01 2.30 3.36
C GLY A 230 3.10 0.93 4.04
N ALA A 231 1.97 0.39 4.49
CA ALA A 231 1.88 -0.96 5.03
C ALA A 231 0.67 -1.72 4.50
N HIS A 232 0.84 -3.04 4.35
CA HIS A 232 -0.24 -3.95 3.99
C HIS A 232 -0.63 -4.80 5.20
N PHE A 233 -1.93 -4.96 5.40
CA PHE A 233 -2.53 -5.82 6.42
C PHE A 233 -3.62 -6.69 5.80
N ILE A 234 -3.71 -7.94 6.25
CA ILE A 234 -4.75 -8.88 5.81
C ILE A 234 -5.73 -9.08 6.96
N LEU A 235 -7.01 -8.85 6.70
CA LEU A 235 -8.09 -9.04 7.66
C LEU A 235 -8.72 -10.42 7.50
N GLY A 236 -8.94 -11.12 8.61
CA GLY A 236 -9.51 -12.46 8.64
C GLY A 236 -8.46 -13.59 8.53
N LEU A 237 -7.20 -13.31 8.85
CA LEU A 237 -6.16 -14.34 8.96
C LEU A 237 -6.53 -15.36 10.05
N PRO A 238 -6.10 -16.65 9.91
CA PRO A 238 -6.48 -17.71 10.84
C PRO A 238 -6.02 -17.41 12.27
N GLY A 239 -6.96 -17.52 13.20
CA GLY A 239 -6.76 -17.27 14.62
C GLY A 239 -6.97 -15.81 15.05
N GLU A 240 -7.24 -14.89 14.11
CA GLU A 240 -7.58 -13.50 14.46
C GLU A 240 -9.09 -13.28 14.57
N SER A 241 -9.54 -12.91 15.76
CA SER A 241 -10.93 -12.47 15.97
C SER A 241 -11.18 -11.04 15.47
N LYS A 242 -12.45 -10.69 15.27
CA LYS A 242 -12.85 -9.29 14.97
C LYS A 242 -12.27 -8.29 15.98
N GLN A 243 -12.27 -8.65 17.28
CA GLN A 243 -11.72 -7.80 18.32
C GLN A 243 -10.21 -7.60 18.18
N MET A 244 -9.44 -8.65 17.91
CA MET A 244 -8.01 -8.54 17.67
C MET A 244 -7.71 -7.62 16.50
N MET A 245 -8.45 -7.75 15.38
CA MET A 245 -8.28 -6.86 14.23
C MET A 245 -8.62 -5.40 14.55
N LEU A 246 -9.62 -5.13 15.40
CA LEU A 246 -9.92 -3.76 15.90
C LEU A 246 -8.80 -3.24 16.82
N ASP A 247 -8.27 -4.08 17.68
CA ASP A 247 -7.18 -3.72 18.60
C ASP A 247 -5.87 -3.44 17.86
N SER A 248 -5.65 -4.06 16.70
CA SER A 248 -4.51 -3.77 15.82
C SER A 248 -4.47 -2.32 15.35
N CYS A 249 -5.61 -1.62 15.29
CA CYS A 249 -5.64 -0.19 14.93
C CYS A 249 -4.76 0.66 15.85
N ARG A 250 -4.69 0.33 17.14
CA ARG A 250 -3.82 1.03 18.09
C ARG A 250 -2.34 0.80 17.77
N LEU A 251 -1.97 -0.42 17.42
CA LEU A 251 -0.58 -0.77 17.03
C LEU A 251 -0.19 -0.08 15.72
N ILE A 252 -1.12 -0.05 14.76
CA ILE A 252 -0.94 0.65 13.46
C ILE A 252 -0.78 2.16 13.69
N ASN A 253 -1.58 2.76 14.58
CA ASN A 253 -1.50 4.19 14.91
C ASN A 253 -0.14 4.59 15.52
N GLY A 254 0.52 3.69 16.25
CA GLY A 254 1.84 3.90 16.85
C GLY A 254 3.01 3.81 15.85
N LEU A 255 2.75 3.48 14.59
CA LEU A 255 3.79 3.41 13.55
C LEU A 255 3.79 4.69 12.70
N PRO A 256 4.97 5.20 12.30
CA PRO A 256 5.10 6.37 11.42
C PRO A 256 4.73 6.04 9.97
N LEU A 257 3.57 5.43 9.76
CA LEU A 257 3.03 5.11 8.44
C LEU A 257 2.40 6.33 7.80
N ARG A 258 2.62 6.52 6.50
CA ARG A 258 1.89 7.49 5.69
C ARG A 258 0.59 6.91 5.15
N SER A 259 0.61 5.63 4.75
CA SER A 259 -0.57 4.99 4.17
C SER A 259 -0.71 3.52 4.59
N VAL A 260 -1.93 3.01 4.49
CA VAL A 260 -2.23 1.59 4.68
C VAL A 260 -3.09 1.04 3.56
N LYS A 261 -2.87 -0.25 3.28
CA LYS A 261 -3.72 -1.09 2.45
C LYS A 261 -4.25 -2.23 3.29
N PHE A 262 -5.56 -2.33 3.36
CA PHE A 262 -6.21 -3.49 3.95
C PHE A 262 -6.70 -4.42 2.84
N HIS A 263 -6.57 -5.71 3.08
CA HIS A 263 -7.06 -6.77 2.23
C HIS A 263 -7.90 -7.71 3.09
N GLN A 264 -9.14 -8.00 2.70
CA GLN A 264 -9.81 -9.17 3.26
C GLN A 264 -9.08 -10.43 2.77
N LEU A 265 -8.96 -11.42 3.64
CA LEU A 265 -8.35 -12.69 3.28
C LEU A 265 -9.08 -13.34 2.10
N GLN A 266 -8.32 -13.66 1.06
CA GLN A 266 -8.77 -14.46 -0.08
C GLN A 266 -8.14 -15.85 0.00
N ILE A 267 -8.96 -16.89 -0.01
CA ILE A 267 -8.48 -18.26 -0.05
C ILE A 267 -8.14 -18.63 -1.49
N VAL A 268 -6.85 -18.51 -1.80
CA VAL A 268 -6.33 -18.75 -3.16
C VAL A 268 -6.10 -20.24 -3.39
N LYS A 269 -6.56 -20.74 -4.54
CA LYS A 269 -6.42 -22.15 -4.96
C LYS A 269 -4.96 -22.59 -4.98
N GLY A 270 -4.69 -23.83 -4.59
CA GLY A 270 -3.36 -24.41 -4.61
C GLY A 270 -2.43 -23.94 -3.49
N THR A 271 -2.89 -23.07 -2.60
CA THR A 271 -2.11 -22.58 -1.45
C THR A 271 -2.27 -23.52 -0.24
N ARG A 272 -1.29 -23.49 0.68
CA ARG A 272 -1.41 -24.19 1.96
C ARG A 272 -2.59 -23.66 2.80
N MET A 273 -2.92 -22.39 2.65
CA MET A 273 -4.05 -21.77 3.33
C MET A 273 -5.40 -22.33 2.86
N GLU A 274 -5.53 -22.71 1.59
CA GLU A 274 -6.72 -23.40 1.10
C GLU A 274 -6.90 -24.75 1.82
N GLN A 275 -5.82 -25.52 1.98
CA GLN A 275 -5.85 -26.80 2.71
C GLN A 275 -6.22 -26.58 4.19
N GLU A 276 -5.56 -25.63 4.85
CA GLU A 276 -5.84 -25.27 6.23
C GLU A 276 -7.29 -24.81 6.43
N TYR A 277 -7.83 -24.00 5.51
CA TYR A 277 -9.22 -23.56 5.56
C TYR A 277 -10.21 -24.74 5.42
N ALA A 278 -9.88 -25.73 4.62
CA ALA A 278 -10.72 -26.93 4.48
C ALA A 278 -10.72 -27.80 5.75
N GLU A 279 -9.60 -27.82 6.49
CA GLU A 279 -9.45 -28.62 7.71
C GLU A 279 -10.04 -27.95 8.96
N VAL A 280 -9.83 -26.64 9.11
CA VAL A 280 -10.21 -25.88 10.32
C VAL A 280 -10.89 -24.54 9.96
N PRO A 281 -12.02 -24.56 9.23
CA PRO A 281 -12.69 -23.34 8.75
C PRO A 281 -13.14 -22.41 9.88
N GLN A 282 -13.37 -22.94 11.09
CA GLN A 282 -13.79 -22.19 12.27
C GLN A 282 -12.70 -21.24 12.80
N ASP A 283 -11.44 -21.42 12.40
CA ASP A 283 -10.32 -20.56 12.80
C ASP A 283 -10.24 -19.28 11.95
N PHE A 284 -11.06 -19.18 10.91
CA PHE A 284 -11.06 -18.07 9.96
C PHE A 284 -12.27 -17.18 10.17
N GLU A 285 -12.01 -15.90 10.45
CA GLU A 285 -13.07 -14.92 10.49
C GLU A 285 -13.54 -14.59 9.07
N ARG A 286 -14.76 -15.01 8.74
CA ARG A 286 -15.38 -14.76 7.43
C ARG A 286 -16.47 -13.72 7.58
N PHE A 287 -16.50 -12.78 6.67
CA PHE A 287 -17.46 -11.68 6.66
C PHE A 287 -18.39 -11.82 5.46
N SER A 288 -19.68 -11.63 5.67
CA SER A 288 -20.56 -11.17 4.60
C SER A 288 -20.15 -9.75 4.17
N LEU A 289 -20.66 -9.25 3.04
CA LEU A 289 -20.35 -7.90 2.59
C LEU A 289 -20.79 -6.83 3.60
N ASP A 290 -22.00 -6.97 4.14
CA ASP A 290 -22.53 -6.00 5.12
C ASP A 290 -21.74 -6.02 6.43
N GLU A 291 -21.41 -7.20 6.95
CA GLU A 291 -20.56 -7.33 8.13
C GLU A 291 -19.17 -6.71 7.91
N TYR A 292 -18.56 -6.91 6.73
CA TYR A 292 -17.26 -6.34 6.43
C TYR A 292 -17.30 -4.81 6.36
N LEU A 293 -18.33 -4.24 5.74
CA LEU A 293 -18.49 -2.80 5.66
C LEU A 293 -18.69 -2.19 7.05
N ASP A 294 -19.51 -2.80 7.89
CA ASP A 294 -19.71 -2.34 9.28
C ASP A 294 -18.42 -2.45 10.11
N PHE A 295 -17.75 -3.59 10.01
CA PHE A 295 -16.47 -3.82 10.67
C PHE A 295 -15.41 -2.81 10.21
N PHE A 296 -15.35 -2.51 8.90
CA PHE A 296 -14.36 -1.56 8.38
C PHE A 296 -14.67 -0.12 8.81
N VAL A 297 -15.94 0.25 8.99
CA VAL A 297 -16.32 1.52 9.63
C VAL A 297 -15.80 1.58 11.07
N ASP A 298 -15.93 0.48 11.84
CA ASP A 298 -15.42 0.40 13.21
C ASP A 298 -13.89 0.53 13.27
N MET A 299 -13.18 0.00 12.27
CA MET A 299 -11.73 0.19 12.11
C MET A 299 -11.39 1.65 11.79
N LEU A 300 -12.09 2.27 10.83
CA LEU A 300 -11.84 3.66 10.44
C LEU A 300 -11.99 4.61 11.62
N GLU A 301 -13.00 4.41 12.48
CA GLU A 301 -13.19 5.22 13.68
C GLU A 301 -11.98 5.18 14.63
N ARG A 302 -11.20 4.10 14.60
CA ARG A 302 -10.02 3.84 15.47
C ARG A 302 -8.70 4.16 14.82
N LEU A 303 -8.64 4.33 13.50
CA LEU A 303 -7.41 4.70 12.79
C LEU A 303 -7.20 6.22 12.84
N ARG A 304 -5.97 6.67 13.13
CA ARG A 304 -5.64 8.09 13.19
C ARG A 304 -5.99 8.83 11.89
N PRO A 305 -6.49 10.07 11.97
CA PRO A 305 -7.06 10.77 10.83
C PRO A 305 -6.03 11.22 9.77
N ASP A 306 -4.76 11.29 10.12
CA ASP A 306 -3.66 11.65 9.20
C ASP A 306 -3.10 10.45 8.41
N LEU A 307 -3.56 9.23 8.70
CA LEU A 307 -3.22 8.02 7.98
C LEU A 307 -4.04 7.90 6.69
N PHE A 308 -3.39 7.78 5.54
CA PHE A 308 -4.09 7.63 4.26
C PHE A 308 -4.52 6.18 4.03
N ILE A 309 -5.81 6.01 3.69
CA ILE A 309 -6.35 4.70 3.31
C ILE A 309 -6.22 4.55 1.80
N GLU A 310 -5.33 3.67 1.37
CA GLU A 310 -5.13 3.41 -0.06
C GLU A 310 -6.12 2.38 -0.59
N ARG A 311 -6.41 1.36 0.21
CA ARG A 311 -7.31 0.26 -0.17
C ARG A 311 -7.91 -0.37 1.08
N PHE A 312 -9.16 -0.82 1.00
CA PHE A 312 -9.79 -1.63 2.06
C PHE A 312 -10.22 -3.02 1.60
N VAL A 313 -10.06 -3.34 0.32
CA VAL A 313 -10.46 -4.63 -0.24
C VAL A 313 -9.44 -5.02 -1.30
N GLY A 314 -8.99 -6.27 -1.27
CA GLY A 314 -8.21 -6.89 -2.34
C GLY A 314 -9.14 -7.51 -3.40
N GLU A 315 -8.84 -7.33 -4.67
CA GLU A 315 -9.51 -8.03 -5.77
C GLU A 315 -8.61 -9.18 -6.24
N VAL A 316 -9.18 -10.39 -6.30
CA VAL A 316 -8.56 -11.56 -6.90
C VAL A 316 -9.46 -12.05 -8.03
N PRO A 317 -8.93 -12.32 -9.24
CA PRO A 317 -9.75 -12.85 -10.31
C PRO A 317 -10.40 -14.19 -9.91
N PRO A 318 -11.69 -14.43 -10.24
CA PRO A 318 -12.45 -15.62 -9.77
C PRO A 318 -11.80 -16.96 -10.11
N ARG A 319 -11.00 -17.03 -11.17
CA ARG A 319 -10.26 -18.25 -11.54
C ARG A 319 -9.26 -18.73 -10.47
N PHE A 320 -8.81 -17.84 -9.60
CA PHE A 320 -7.83 -18.15 -8.55
C PHE A 320 -8.44 -18.47 -7.19
N VAL A 321 -9.75 -18.30 -7.01
CA VAL A 321 -10.44 -18.59 -5.75
C VAL A 321 -11.57 -19.58 -5.96
N ASN A 322 -11.89 -20.36 -4.93
CA ASN A 322 -13.03 -21.29 -5.00
C ASN A 322 -14.36 -20.58 -4.77
N GLU A 323 -14.34 -19.53 -3.97
CA GLU A 323 -15.53 -18.77 -3.57
C GLU A 323 -15.36 -17.29 -3.79
N THR A 324 -16.41 -16.64 -4.20
CA THR A 324 -16.55 -15.18 -4.26
C THR A 324 -17.69 -14.77 -3.32
N PRO A 325 -17.46 -14.74 -2.00
CA PRO A 325 -18.54 -14.59 -1.02
C PRO A 325 -19.36 -13.32 -1.17
N TRP A 326 -18.79 -12.31 -1.81
CA TRP A 326 -19.48 -11.04 -2.11
C TRP A 326 -19.87 -10.88 -3.58
N GLY A 327 -19.78 -11.95 -4.37
CA GLY A 327 -19.96 -11.90 -5.82
C GLY A 327 -18.85 -11.10 -6.53
N LEU A 328 -19.15 -10.61 -7.73
CA LEU A 328 -18.20 -9.82 -8.54
C LEU A 328 -18.40 -8.31 -8.32
N ILE A 329 -18.34 -7.88 -7.06
CA ILE A 329 -18.47 -6.45 -6.74
C ILE A 329 -17.15 -5.73 -7.04
N ARG A 330 -17.23 -4.57 -7.69
CA ARG A 330 -16.06 -3.75 -8.02
C ARG A 330 -15.67 -2.82 -6.88
N ASN A 331 -14.39 -2.52 -6.75
CA ASN A 331 -13.88 -1.58 -5.74
C ASN A 331 -14.62 -0.24 -5.71
N VAL A 332 -15.00 0.30 -6.87
CA VAL A 332 -15.76 1.57 -6.94
C VAL A 332 -17.11 1.45 -6.21
N GLU A 333 -17.78 0.33 -6.35
CA GLU A 333 -19.06 0.08 -5.69
C GLU A 333 -18.88 -0.15 -4.19
N LEU A 334 -17.84 -0.90 -3.80
CA LEU A 334 -17.48 -1.09 -2.39
C LEU A 334 -17.18 0.25 -1.69
N LEU A 335 -16.43 1.13 -2.38
CA LEU A 335 -16.16 2.49 -1.89
C LEU A 335 -17.44 3.29 -1.67
N ARG A 336 -18.37 3.22 -2.63
CA ARG A 336 -19.66 3.90 -2.54
C ARG A 336 -20.49 3.39 -1.36
N LEU A 337 -20.56 2.07 -1.18
CA LEU A 337 -21.27 1.45 -0.07
C LEU A 337 -20.65 1.82 1.29
N LEU A 338 -19.32 1.85 1.37
CA LEU A 338 -18.62 2.28 2.59
C LEU A 338 -18.91 3.75 2.93
N GLU A 339 -18.87 4.63 1.94
CA GLU A 339 -19.18 6.06 2.14
C GLU A 339 -20.63 6.24 2.60
N GLN A 340 -21.59 5.51 2.02
CA GLN A 340 -22.98 5.51 2.48
C GLN A 340 -23.13 5.00 3.92
N ARG A 341 -22.36 3.97 4.31
CA ARG A 341 -22.40 3.42 5.65
C ARG A 341 -21.82 4.41 6.68
N LEU A 342 -20.71 5.08 6.35
CA LEU A 342 -20.13 6.15 7.17
C LEU A 342 -21.13 7.32 7.33
N GLU A 343 -21.85 7.67 6.28
CA GLU A 343 -22.87 8.72 6.31
C GLU A 343 -24.06 8.33 7.18
N ALA A 344 -24.62 7.15 6.97
CA ALA A 344 -25.76 6.64 7.75
C ALA A 344 -25.44 6.54 9.25
N ARG A 345 -24.20 6.17 9.61
CA ARG A 345 -23.73 6.13 11.01
C ARG A 345 -23.30 7.50 11.56
N GLY A 346 -23.27 8.55 10.75
CA GLY A 346 -22.84 9.90 11.16
C GLY A 346 -21.40 9.95 11.64
N THR A 347 -20.52 9.07 11.13
CA THR A 347 -19.18 8.85 11.67
C THR A 347 -18.07 9.12 10.64
N TRP A 348 -16.81 9.12 11.09
CA TRP A 348 -15.60 9.40 10.28
C TRP A 348 -14.35 8.76 10.86
N GLN A 349 -13.29 8.71 10.07
CA GLN A 349 -11.99 8.21 10.48
C GLN A 349 -11.43 9.00 11.66
N GLY A 350 -10.99 8.29 12.68
CA GLY A 350 -10.34 8.87 13.86
C GLY A 350 -11.31 9.41 14.90
N ARG A 351 -12.63 9.21 14.76
CA ARG A 351 -13.62 9.68 15.72
C ARG A 351 -13.40 9.15 17.16
N LEU A 352 -12.85 7.94 17.26
CA LEU A 352 -12.58 7.27 18.56
C LEU A 352 -11.11 7.35 18.98
N VAL A 353 -10.23 7.98 18.19
CA VAL A 353 -8.81 8.13 18.52
C VAL A 353 -8.63 9.20 19.61
N ARG A 354 -8.00 8.83 20.71
CA ARG A 354 -7.63 9.75 21.79
C ARG A 354 -6.22 10.31 21.54
N GLU A 355 -5.91 11.46 22.15
CA GLU A 355 -4.55 12.03 22.06
C GLU A 355 -3.48 11.09 22.62
N SER A 356 -3.82 10.29 23.64
CA SER A 356 -2.96 9.24 24.20
C SER A 356 -2.60 8.11 23.19
N ASP A 357 -3.38 7.93 22.15
CA ASP A 357 -3.18 6.86 21.15
C ASP A 357 -2.25 7.29 19.99
N ARG A 358 -1.72 8.53 20.07
CA ARG A 358 -0.83 9.15 19.06
C ARG A 358 0.65 9.17 19.47
N GLN A 359 0.98 8.61 20.64
CA GLN A 359 2.36 8.60 21.17
C GLN A 359 3.09 7.28 20.87
#